data_a241a44bf28c062089bf0778497f9407
#
_entry.id   a241a44bf28c062089bf0778497f9407
#
_cell.length_a   1.000
_cell.length_b   1.000
_cell.length_c   1.000
_cell.angle_alpha   90.00
_cell.angle_beta   90.00
_cell.angle_gamma   90.00
#
_symmetry.space_group_name_H-M   'P 1'
#
loop_
_entity.id
_entity.type
_entity.pdbx_description
1 polymer ?
#
loop_
_entity_poly.entity_id
_entity_poly.type
_entity_poly.pdbx_seq_one_letter_code
_entity_poly.pdbx_strand_id
1 'polypeptide(L)'
;MDTKHIKISDYNYDLPDERIAKFPIAQRDHSKLLVYKHGEVSDDVFHHLPTYLPQGALMIFNNTKVIQARLHFRKETGALIEVFLMEPAEPTDYELMFQTTGHCSWLCMIGNLKKWKEGSLKRDFEIKGHRLTLSATMRRGDALGSEAQKMVAKGGGTNYWVDFDWDNEKVSFAEILEAVGELPIPPYLNRKTEESDKTTYQTVYSKIKGSVAAPTAGLHFTDAVLKDLDAHGIDREEVTLHVGAGTFKPVKSLEIEGHQMHTEYIVVHRRSLEKLIKHECRVIAVGTTSVRTIESLYYMGVHLLKHPEANEEDLHVNQWDPYELSEDGNLVDGITPMQAIQAIIDYLDRNGLEALHSSTQIIIAPGYQYKIVKMLVTNFHQPQSTLLLLVSAFLKGDWKKVYDYALSHDFRFLSYGDSSLLIP
;
A
#
# COMPACT_ATOMS: atom_id res chain seq x y z
N MET A 1 20.93 -4.38 -17.71
CA MET A 1 20.78 -5.38 -16.61
C MET A 1 19.48 -6.12 -16.87
N ASP A 2 19.49 -7.45 -16.90
CA ASP A 2 18.21 -8.17 -17.06
C ASP A 2 17.47 -8.22 -15.72
N THR A 3 16.54 -7.28 -15.55
CA THR A 3 15.83 -7.08 -14.29
C THR A 3 15.00 -8.31 -13.88
N LYS A 4 14.45 -9.07 -14.85
CA LYS A 4 13.63 -10.25 -14.56
C LYS A 4 14.43 -11.35 -13.86
N HIS A 5 15.71 -11.47 -14.17
CA HIS A 5 16.62 -12.48 -13.60
C HIS A 5 17.38 -12.04 -12.35
N ILE A 6 16.97 -10.96 -11.70
CA ILE A 6 17.52 -10.55 -10.40
C ILE A 6 17.23 -11.65 -9.37
N LYS A 7 18.28 -12.16 -8.73
CA LYS A 7 18.16 -13.13 -7.63
C LYS A 7 17.80 -12.39 -6.36
N ILE A 8 16.67 -12.77 -5.75
CA ILE A 8 16.23 -12.11 -4.51
C ILE A 8 17.22 -12.32 -3.36
N SER A 9 18.00 -13.39 -3.38
CA SER A 9 19.06 -13.66 -2.40
C SER A 9 20.17 -12.61 -2.37
N ASP A 10 20.39 -11.87 -3.46
CA ASP A 10 21.41 -10.81 -3.53
C ASP A 10 21.00 -9.57 -2.73
N TYR A 11 19.73 -9.49 -2.37
CA TYR A 11 19.09 -8.45 -1.55
C TYR A 11 18.79 -8.97 -0.14
N ASN A 12 19.71 -9.77 0.37
CA ASN A 12 19.67 -10.28 1.74
C ASN A 12 20.62 -9.49 2.64
N TYR A 13 20.22 -9.33 3.90
CA TYR A 13 21.07 -8.85 5.00
C TYR A 13 20.61 -9.51 6.29
N ASP A 14 21.48 -9.53 7.29
CA ASP A 14 21.14 -10.07 8.60
C ASP A 14 20.33 -9.05 9.40
N LEU A 15 19.05 -9.35 9.67
CA LEU A 15 18.15 -8.52 10.48
C LEU A 15 17.86 -9.24 11.79
N PRO A 16 18.56 -8.89 12.87
CA PRO A 16 18.28 -9.46 14.20
C PRO A 16 16.89 -9.08 14.71
N ASP A 17 16.20 -10.01 15.41
CA ASP A 17 14.82 -9.76 15.89
C ASP A 17 14.74 -8.58 16.88
N GLU A 18 15.79 -8.34 17.63
CA GLU A 18 15.91 -7.19 18.54
C GLU A 18 15.92 -5.83 17.82
N ARG A 19 16.26 -5.81 16.53
CA ARG A 19 16.19 -4.60 15.70
C ARG A 19 14.80 -4.32 15.16
N ILE A 20 13.90 -5.29 15.20
CA ILE A 20 12.51 -5.13 14.74
C ILE A 20 11.72 -4.42 15.85
N ALA A 21 11.31 -3.19 15.59
CA ALA A 21 10.49 -2.45 16.56
C ALA A 21 9.09 -3.06 16.66
N LYS A 22 8.78 -3.67 17.80
CA LYS A 22 7.48 -4.29 18.08
C LYS A 22 6.40 -3.25 18.39
N PHE A 23 6.79 -2.09 18.88
CA PHE A 23 5.92 -0.96 19.26
C PHE A 23 6.52 0.36 18.79
N PRO A 24 5.69 1.39 18.53
CA PRO A 24 6.18 2.73 18.27
C PRO A 24 6.81 3.33 19.55
N ILE A 25 7.69 4.31 19.37
CA ILE A 25 8.12 5.15 20.50
C ILE A 25 6.99 6.11 20.88
N ALA A 26 7.04 6.62 22.13
CA ALA A 26 5.97 7.47 22.69
C ALA A 26 5.74 8.74 21.85
N GLN A 27 6.79 9.39 21.40
CA GLN A 27 6.75 10.53 20.49
C GLN A 27 7.25 10.09 19.12
N ARG A 28 6.34 9.82 18.18
CA ARG A 28 6.67 9.19 16.90
C ARG A 28 7.62 9.99 16.02
N ASP A 29 7.63 11.32 16.13
CA ASP A 29 8.53 12.23 15.42
C ASP A 29 9.93 12.37 16.06
N HIS A 30 10.15 11.71 17.20
CA HIS A 30 11.47 11.55 17.83
C HIS A 30 12.19 10.27 17.39
N SER A 31 11.66 9.51 16.43
CA SER A 31 12.38 8.42 15.81
C SER A 31 13.64 8.94 15.10
N LYS A 32 14.64 8.07 14.95
CA LYS A 32 15.83 8.44 14.17
C LYS A 32 15.48 8.64 12.71
N LEU A 33 16.20 9.57 12.07
CA LEU A 33 16.17 9.82 10.64
C LEU A 33 17.55 9.54 10.06
N LEU A 34 17.69 8.49 9.24
CA LEU A 34 18.88 8.33 8.43
C LEU A 34 18.76 9.25 7.21
N VAL A 35 19.78 10.03 6.92
CA VAL A 35 19.84 10.89 5.74
C VAL A 35 20.91 10.37 4.79
N TYR A 36 20.47 9.86 3.64
CA TYR A 36 21.36 9.56 2.51
C TYR A 36 21.28 10.70 1.51
N LYS A 37 22.39 11.37 1.26
CA LYS A 37 22.47 12.49 0.32
C LYS A 37 23.72 12.38 -0.55
N HIS A 38 23.51 12.16 -1.86
CA HIS A 38 24.59 12.10 -2.87
C HIS A 38 25.76 11.18 -2.48
N GLY A 39 25.43 9.98 -1.97
CA GLY A 39 26.43 8.99 -1.57
C GLY A 39 26.92 9.11 -0.13
N GLU A 40 26.57 10.13 0.61
CA GLU A 40 26.93 10.30 2.03
C GLU A 40 25.76 9.89 2.94
N VAL A 41 26.09 9.26 4.09
CA VAL A 41 25.10 8.82 5.08
C VAL A 41 25.37 9.55 6.39
N SER A 42 24.33 10.11 6.97
CA SER A 42 24.32 10.70 8.31
C SER A 42 23.03 10.36 9.03
N ASP A 43 22.91 10.71 10.29
CA ASP A 43 21.70 10.51 11.08
C ASP A 43 21.29 11.77 11.84
N ASP A 44 19.99 11.87 12.10
CA ASP A 44 19.33 12.95 12.82
C ASP A 44 18.06 12.41 13.49
N VAL A 45 17.18 13.27 13.90
CA VAL A 45 15.86 12.97 14.46
C VAL A 45 14.78 13.39 13.45
N PHE A 46 13.71 12.60 13.34
CA PHE A 46 12.69 12.76 12.29
C PHE A 46 12.04 14.16 12.27
N HIS A 47 11.82 14.79 13.41
CA HIS A 47 11.22 16.14 13.47
C HIS A 47 12.06 17.21 12.77
N HIS A 48 13.35 16.97 12.50
CA HIS A 48 14.20 17.84 11.70
C HIS A 48 14.05 17.64 10.18
N LEU A 49 13.24 16.68 9.73
CA LEU A 49 13.03 16.38 8.31
C LEU A 49 12.81 17.63 7.44
N PRO A 50 11.98 18.64 7.84
CA PRO A 50 11.73 19.81 7.01
C PRO A 50 13.01 20.59 6.62
N THR A 51 14.04 20.58 7.47
CA THR A 51 15.30 21.31 7.24
C THR A 51 16.15 20.73 6.12
N TYR A 52 15.92 19.48 5.74
CA TYR A 52 16.63 18.79 4.65
C TYR A 52 15.96 18.96 3.30
N LEU A 53 14.73 19.46 3.26
CA LEU A 53 13.91 19.51 2.06
C LEU A 53 14.05 20.86 1.33
N PRO A 54 14.12 20.86 0.00
CA PRO A 54 14.19 22.10 -0.75
C PRO A 54 12.87 22.87 -0.65
N GLN A 55 12.97 24.18 -0.40
CA GLN A 55 11.80 25.07 -0.36
C GLN A 55 11.02 24.99 -1.68
N GLY A 56 9.71 24.99 -1.59
CA GLY A 56 8.81 24.87 -2.74
C GLY A 56 8.70 23.46 -3.30
N ALA A 57 9.26 22.43 -2.63
CA ALA A 57 9.08 21.05 -3.05
C ALA A 57 7.63 20.57 -2.81
N LEU A 58 7.20 19.59 -3.60
CA LEU A 58 5.93 18.89 -3.42
C LEU A 58 6.17 17.54 -2.74
N MET A 59 5.50 17.31 -1.62
CA MET A 59 5.54 16.06 -0.87
C MET A 59 4.21 15.31 -1.01
N ILE A 60 4.27 14.04 -1.41
CA ILE A 60 3.08 13.20 -1.67
C ILE A 60 2.92 12.12 -0.61
N PHE A 61 1.72 12.04 -0.07
CA PHE A 61 1.33 11.12 1.00
C PHE A 61 0.25 10.14 0.53
N ASN A 62 0.30 8.90 1.02
CA ASN A 62 -0.82 7.97 0.87
C ASN A 62 -1.78 8.15 2.06
N ASN A 63 -3.02 8.57 1.79
CA ASN A 63 -4.02 8.96 2.81
C ASN A 63 -4.93 7.81 3.25
N THR A 64 -4.61 6.56 2.89
CA THR A 64 -5.44 5.43 3.28
C THR A 64 -5.44 5.18 4.77
N LYS A 65 -6.59 4.72 5.27
CA LYS A 65 -6.83 4.31 6.66
C LYS A 65 -6.95 2.80 6.74
N VAL A 66 -6.23 2.19 7.70
CA VAL A 66 -6.30 0.74 7.92
C VAL A 66 -7.64 0.38 8.51
N ILE A 67 -8.26 -0.65 7.96
CA ILE A 67 -9.52 -1.22 8.42
C ILE A 67 -9.29 -2.42 9.34
N GLN A 68 -10.26 -2.75 10.16
CA GLN A 68 -10.24 -3.92 11.03
C GLN A 68 -10.60 -5.18 10.22
N ALA A 69 -9.70 -5.58 9.33
CA ALA A 69 -9.93 -6.57 8.29
C ALA A 69 -9.93 -8.04 8.76
N ARG A 70 -9.65 -8.32 10.03
CA ARG A 70 -9.67 -9.68 10.59
C ARG A 70 -10.95 -9.92 11.35
N LEU A 71 -11.76 -10.89 10.88
CA LEU A 71 -12.99 -11.33 11.52
C LEU A 71 -12.79 -12.73 12.09
N HIS A 72 -13.14 -12.90 13.35
CA HIS A 72 -13.06 -14.19 14.03
C HIS A 72 -14.46 -14.76 14.27
N PHE A 73 -14.67 -15.98 13.81
CA PHE A 73 -15.89 -16.75 14.03
C PHE A 73 -15.58 -18.01 14.84
N ARG A 74 -16.45 -18.36 15.79
CA ARG A 74 -16.34 -19.58 16.57
C ARG A 74 -17.46 -20.54 16.19
N LYS A 75 -17.10 -21.71 15.70
CA LYS A 75 -18.08 -22.78 15.43
C LYS A 75 -18.63 -23.35 16.72
N GLU A 76 -19.80 -24.00 16.65
CA GLU A 76 -20.38 -24.76 17.79
C GLU A 76 -19.40 -25.81 18.35
N THR A 77 -18.57 -26.39 17.50
CA THR A 77 -17.50 -27.34 17.88
C THR A 77 -16.33 -26.67 18.63
N GLY A 78 -16.38 -25.35 18.87
CA GLY A 78 -15.32 -24.57 19.51
C GLY A 78 -14.19 -24.12 18.57
N ALA A 79 -14.15 -24.60 17.33
CA ALA A 79 -13.10 -24.24 16.38
C ALA A 79 -13.17 -22.75 16.03
N LEU A 80 -12.02 -22.06 16.14
CA LEU A 80 -11.86 -20.67 15.72
C LEU A 80 -11.49 -20.63 14.23
N ILE A 81 -12.26 -19.86 13.46
CA ILE A 81 -12.01 -19.57 12.04
C ILE A 81 -11.71 -18.08 11.92
N GLU A 82 -10.59 -17.74 11.30
CA GLU A 82 -10.26 -16.37 10.93
C GLU A 82 -10.66 -16.14 9.47
N VAL A 83 -11.40 -15.07 9.21
CA VAL A 83 -11.73 -14.58 7.87
C VAL A 83 -11.02 -13.24 7.70
N PHE A 84 -10.03 -13.20 6.83
CA PHE A 84 -9.22 -12.03 6.60
C PHE A 84 -9.60 -11.40 5.25
N LEU A 85 -10.16 -10.19 5.31
CA LEU A 85 -10.60 -9.42 4.15
C LEU A 85 -9.40 -8.99 3.31
N MET A 86 -9.45 -9.25 1.99
CA MET A 86 -8.36 -8.94 1.06
C MET A 86 -8.75 -7.84 0.09
N GLU A 87 -9.82 -8.07 -0.67
CA GLU A 87 -10.34 -7.18 -1.70
C GLU A 87 -11.86 -7.21 -1.69
N PRO A 88 -12.55 -6.06 -1.89
CA PRO A 88 -13.98 -6.04 -2.08
C PRO A 88 -14.34 -6.77 -3.39
N ALA A 89 -15.42 -7.54 -3.35
CA ALA A 89 -15.85 -8.36 -4.48
C ALA A 89 -17.22 -7.93 -5.01
N GLU A 90 -18.18 -7.62 -4.13
CA GLU A 90 -19.50 -7.15 -4.52
C GLU A 90 -20.08 -6.27 -3.41
N PRO A 91 -20.15 -4.92 -3.64
CA PRO A 91 -19.58 -4.16 -4.74
C PRO A 91 -18.04 -4.13 -4.75
N THR A 92 -17.41 -3.86 -5.90
CA THR A 92 -15.95 -3.81 -6.03
C THR A 92 -15.34 -2.48 -5.58
N ASP A 93 -16.12 -1.41 -5.57
CA ASP A 93 -15.70 -0.10 -5.09
C ASP A 93 -15.60 -0.07 -3.56
N TYR A 94 -14.48 0.42 -3.03
CA TYR A 94 -14.22 0.45 -1.59
C TYR A 94 -15.16 1.35 -0.82
N GLU A 95 -15.50 2.52 -1.35
CA GLU A 95 -16.40 3.46 -0.65
C GLU A 95 -17.83 2.92 -0.58
N LEU A 96 -18.32 2.40 -1.69
CA LEU A 96 -19.62 1.75 -1.75
C LEU A 96 -19.65 0.51 -0.85
N MET A 97 -18.60 -0.31 -0.88
CA MET A 97 -18.48 -1.51 -0.03
C MET A 97 -18.66 -1.20 1.44
N PHE A 98 -18.01 -0.15 1.96
CA PHE A 98 -18.12 0.22 3.38
C PHE A 98 -19.47 0.82 3.75
N GLN A 99 -20.22 1.34 2.78
CA GLN A 99 -21.57 1.88 2.97
C GLN A 99 -22.67 0.84 2.78
N THR A 100 -22.37 -0.35 2.24
CA THR A 100 -23.37 -1.40 2.06
C THR A 100 -24.03 -1.79 3.38
N THR A 101 -25.30 -2.13 3.29
CA THR A 101 -26.14 -2.58 4.41
C THR A 101 -26.79 -3.91 4.07
N GLY A 102 -26.92 -4.78 5.06
CA GLY A 102 -27.57 -6.10 4.95
C GLY A 102 -26.73 -7.17 4.28
N HIS A 103 -25.98 -6.87 3.21
CA HIS A 103 -25.18 -7.86 2.46
C HIS A 103 -23.99 -7.24 1.78
N CYS A 104 -22.86 -7.98 1.71
CA CYS A 104 -21.73 -7.69 0.82
C CYS A 104 -20.87 -8.94 0.62
N SER A 105 -19.99 -8.90 -0.38
CA SER A 105 -19.06 -10.01 -0.67
C SER A 105 -17.60 -9.54 -0.74
N TRP A 106 -16.69 -10.37 -0.24
CA TRP A 106 -15.25 -10.10 -0.23
C TRP A 106 -14.46 -11.30 -0.70
N LEU A 107 -13.33 -11.03 -1.34
CA LEU A 107 -12.24 -12.01 -1.42
C LEU A 107 -11.50 -12.05 -0.09
N CYS A 108 -11.38 -13.23 0.49
CA CYS A 108 -10.82 -13.43 1.82
C CYS A 108 -9.75 -14.52 1.83
N MET A 109 -8.76 -14.36 2.70
CA MET A 109 -7.95 -15.49 3.17
C MET A 109 -8.63 -16.11 4.40
N ILE A 110 -8.57 -17.45 4.50
CA ILE A 110 -9.22 -18.18 5.60
C ILE A 110 -8.18 -18.89 6.44
N GLY A 111 -8.07 -18.46 7.70
CA GLY A 111 -7.31 -19.17 8.71
C GLY A 111 -8.08 -20.37 9.21
N ASN A 112 -7.37 -21.50 9.39
CA ASN A 112 -7.98 -22.78 9.84
C ASN A 112 -9.04 -23.35 8.88
N LEU A 113 -8.87 -23.12 7.56
CA LEU A 113 -9.80 -23.50 6.49
C LEU A 113 -10.29 -24.96 6.59
N LYS A 114 -9.41 -25.90 6.99
CA LYS A 114 -9.74 -27.32 7.12
C LYS A 114 -10.91 -27.58 8.07
N LYS A 115 -11.20 -26.65 8.97
CA LYS A 115 -12.32 -26.72 9.93
C LYS A 115 -13.60 -26.07 9.40
N TRP A 116 -13.53 -25.36 8.27
CA TRP A 116 -14.70 -24.75 7.61
C TRP A 116 -14.93 -25.35 6.23
N LYS A 117 -15.56 -26.51 6.20
CA LYS A 117 -15.83 -27.24 4.95
C LYS A 117 -17.11 -26.79 4.27
N GLU A 118 -18.14 -26.47 5.03
CA GLU A 118 -19.50 -26.13 4.56
C GLU A 118 -20.24 -25.32 5.63
N GLY A 119 -21.40 -24.78 5.23
CA GLY A 119 -22.29 -24.01 6.09
C GLY A 119 -21.81 -22.57 6.34
N SER A 120 -22.69 -21.79 6.95
CA SER A 120 -22.40 -20.41 7.33
C SER A 120 -21.83 -20.35 8.74
N LEU A 121 -20.83 -19.50 8.92
CA LEU A 121 -20.34 -19.10 10.25
C LEU A 121 -21.22 -17.97 10.78
N LYS A 122 -21.49 -17.95 12.07
CA LYS A 122 -22.30 -16.90 12.71
C LYS A 122 -21.57 -16.30 13.89
N ARG A 123 -21.76 -15.00 14.09
CA ARG A 123 -21.25 -14.27 15.24
C ARG A 123 -22.28 -13.26 15.69
N ASP A 124 -22.76 -13.43 16.92
CA ASP A 124 -23.63 -12.45 17.58
C ASP A 124 -22.77 -11.35 18.20
N PHE A 125 -23.24 -10.13 18.13
CA PHE A 125 -22.59 -8.95 18.72
C PHE A 125 -23.61 -7.86 18.99
N GLU A 126 -23.21 -6.82 19.72
CA GLU A 126 -24.04 -5.66 20.01
C GLU A 126 -23.39 -4.41 19.43
N ILE A 127 -24.19 -3.56 18.78
CA ILE A 127 -23.78 -2.26 18.26
C ILE A 127 -24.90 -1.23 18.51
N LYS A 128 -24.58 -0.09 19.09
CA LYS A 128 -25.54 1.01 19.39
C LYS A 128 -26.79 0.53 20.13
N GLY A 129 -26.64 -0.46 21.01
CA GLY A 129 -27.76 -1.01 21.78
C GLY A 129 -28.64 -2.02 21.01
N HIS A 130 -28.27 -2.40 19.79
CA HIS A 130 -28.94 -3.43 19.01
C HIS A 130 -28.10 -4.71 18.96
N ARG A 131 -28.74 -5.84 19.22
CA ARG A 131 -28.10 -7.15 19.02
C ARG A 131 -28.27 -7.56 17.56
N LEU A 132 -27.17 -7.93 16.91
CA LEU A 132 -27.10 -8.37 15.52
C LEU A 132 -26.37 -9.69 15.41
N THR A 133 -26.66 -10.40 14.32
CA THR A 133 -25.93 -11.60 13.91
C THR A 133 -25.24 -11.33 12.56
N LEU A 134 -23.91 -11.40 12.53
CA LEU A 134 -23.14 -11.43 11.28
C LEU A 134 -22.96 -12.88 10.85
N SER A 135 -23.37 -13.18 9.63
CA SER A 135 -23.16 -14.47 8.97
C SER A 135 -22.08 -14.35 7.90
N ALA A 136 -21.21 -15.35 7.78
CA ALA A 136 -20.23 -15.47 6.71
C ALA A 136 -20.42 -16.80 5.98
N THR A 137 -20.57 -16.78 4.66
CA THR A 137 -20.81 -17.96 3.83
C THR A 137 -19.80 -18.00 2.69
N MET A 138 -19.07 -19.10 2.55
CA MET A 138 -18.07 -19.26 1.48
C MET A 138 -18.74 -19.82 0.23
N ARG A 139 -18.68 -19.06 -0.88
CA ARG A 139 -19.11 -19.58 -2.20
C ARG A 139 -18.07 -20.54 -2.76
N ARG A 140 -18.51 -21.65 -3.35
CA ARG A 140 -17.66 -22.68 -3.94
C ARG A 140 -18.26 -23.24 -5.22
N GLY A 141 -17.40 -23.74 -6.11
CA GLY A 141 -17.80 -24.46 -7.32
C GLY A 141 -18.77 -23.67 -8.20
N ASP A 142 -19.86 -24.31 -8.59
CA ASP A 142 -20.85 -23.73 -9.51
C ASP A 142 -21.61 -22.51 -8.95
N ALA A 143 -21.53 -22.26 -7.63
CA ALA A 143 -22.08 -21.06 -7.01
C ALA A 143 -21.23 -19.78 -7.32
N LEU A 144 -20.02 -19.95 -7.88
CA LEU A 144 -19.19 -18.86 -8.36
C LEU A 144 -19.48 -18.61 -9.84
N GLY A 145 -20.01 -17.45 -10.20
CA GLY A 145 -20.09 -17.01 -11.59
C GLY A 145 -18.70 -16.86 -12.24
N SER A 146 -18.65 -16.73 -13.58
CA SER A 146 -17.39 -16.67 -14.33
C SER A 146 -16.45 -15.55 -13.87
N GLU A 147 -16.98 -14.37 -13.53
CA GLU A 147 -16.21 -13.23 -13.01
C GLU A 147 -15.62 -13.53 -11.62
N ALA A 148 -16.43 -14.07 -10.70
CA ALA A 148 -15.98 -14.48 -9.38
C ALA A 148 -14.89 -15.55 -9.45
N GLN A 149 -14.99 -16.51 -10.38
CA GLN A 149 -13.95 -17.50 -10.62
C GLN A 149 -12.63 -16.87 -11.05
N LYS A 150 -12.66 -15.86 -11.95
CA LYS A 150 -11.47 -15.11 -12.37
C LYS A 150 -10.84 -14.37 -11.19
N MET A 151 -11.63 -13.70 -10.36
CA MET A 151 -11.14 -12.96 -9.18
C MET A 151 -10.48 -13.91 -8.17
N VAL A 152 -11.09 -15.05 -7.88
CA VAL A 152 -10.51 -16.08 -7.00
C VAL A 152 -9.21 -16.65 -7.57
N ALA A 153 -9.16 -16.89 -8.88
CA ALA A 153 -7.97 -17.42 -9.56
C ALA A 153 -6.78 -16.45 -9.52
N LYS A 154 -7.01 -15.14 -9.66
CA LYS A 154 -5.97 -14.09 -9.52
C LYS A 154 -5.23 -14.17 -8.17
N GLY A 155 -5.88 -14.66 -7.12
CA GLY A 155 -5.29 -14.83 -5.79
C GLY A 155 -4.36 -16.05 -5.62
N GLY A 156 -4.02 -16.76 -6.70
CA GLY A 156 -3.11 -17.92 -6.65
C GLY A 156 -3.66 -19.08 -5.83
N GLY A 157 -4.99 -19.25 -5.78
CA GLY A 157 -5.67 -20.33 -5.05
C GLY A 157 -5.69 -20.18 -3.52
N THR A 158 -5.30 -19.04 -2.99
CA THR A 158 -5.32 -18.73 -1.55
C THR A 158 -6.49 -17.85 -1.12
N ASN A 159 -7.21 -17.27 -2.09
CA ASN A 159 -8.36 -16.40 -1.84
C ASN A 159 -9.67 -17.19 -2.00
N TYR A 160 -10.65 -16.82 -1.21
CA TYR A 160 -11.98 -17.42 -1.19
C TYR A 160 -13.02 -16.31 -1.26
N TRP A 161 -14.07 -16.50 -2.05
CA TRP A 161 -15.23 -15.63 -2.06
C TRP A 161 -16.10 -15.88 -0.84
N VAL A 162 -16.32 -14.85 -0.03
CA VAL A 162 -17.13 -14.94 1.19
C VAL A 162 -18.23 -13.88 1.15
N ASP A 163 -19.46 -14.32 1.28
CA ASP A 163 -20.63 -13.47 1.48
C ASP A 163 -20.81 -13.19 2.95
N PHE A 164 -21.05 -11.94 3.26
CA PHE A 164 -21.41 -11.47 4.59
C PHE A 164 -22.85 -10.97 4.58
N ASP A 165 -23.67 -11.48 5.52
CA ASP A 165 -25.05 -11.10 5.71
C ASP A 165 -25.28 -10.71 7.16
N TRP A 166 -26.10 -9.68 7.39
CA TRP A 166 -26.51 -9.25 8.73
C TRP A 166 -27.94 -8.72 8.74
N ASP A 167 -28.58 -8.83 9.89
CA ASP A 167 -30.01 -8.65 10.07
C ASP A 167 -30.46 -7.21 10.39
N ASN A 168 -29.68 -6.20 9.98
CA ASN A 168 -30.03 -4.79 10.19
C ASN A 168 -29.55 -3.90 9.05
N GLU A 169 -30.48 -3.44 8.23
CA GLU A 169 -30.21 -2.56 7.09
C GLU A 169 -29.81 -1.10 7.46
N LYS A 170 -29.80 -0.75 8.75
CA LYS A 170 -29.34 0.57 9.22
C LYS A 170 -27.88 0.57 9.66
N VAL A 171 -27.25 -0.59 9.69
CA VAL A 171 -25.86 -0.77 10.08
C VAL A 171 -25.05 -1.06 8.82
N SER A 172 -24.07 -0.24 8.55
CA SER A 172 -23.16 -0.40 7.42
C SER A 172 -22.06 -1.44 7.71
N PHE A 173 -21.48 -2.01 6.67
CA PHE A 173 -20.36 -2.95 6.83
C PHE A 173 -19.16 -2.31 7.54
N ALA A 174 -18.89 -1.02 7.32
CA ALA A 174 -17.86 -0.30 8.06
C ALA A 174 -18.10 -0.32 9.57
N GLU A 175 -19.33 -0.12 10.02
CA GLU A 175 -19.69 -0.15 11.45
C GLU A 175 -19.56 -1.57 12.04
N ILE A 176 -19.86 -2.61 11.25
CA ILE A 176 -19.63 -4.01 11.66
C ILE A 176 -18.14 -4.26 11.87
N LEU A 177 -17.28 -3.85 10.92
CA LEU A 177 -15.82 -4.01 11.06
C LEU A 177 -15.28 -3.28 12.28
N GLU A 178 -15.79 -2.08 12.58
CA GLU A 178 -15.40 -1.33 13.78
C GLU A 178 -15.84 -2.04 15.09
N ALA A 179 -16.98 -2.73 15.08
CA ALA A 179 -17.51 -3.40 16.25
C ALA A 179 -16.86 -4.77 16.52
N VAL A 180 -16.63 -5.56 15.48
CA VAL A 180 -16.22 -6.97 15.64
C VAL A 180 -14.92 -7.34 14.93
N GLY A 181 -14.37 -6.46 14.09
CA GLY A 181 -13.12 -6.68 13.40
C GLY A 181 -11.92 -6.43 14.32
N GLU A 182 -10.80 -7.03 13.95
CA GLU A 182 -9.49 -6.81 14.54
C GLU A 182 -8.55 -6.17 13.52
N LEU A 183 -7.76 -5.18 13.96
CA LEU A 183 -6.80 -4.50 13.09
C LEU A 183 -5.67 -5.47 12.72
N PRO A 184 -5.37 -5.67 11.43
CA PRO A 184 -4.26 -6.50 11.01
C PRO A 184 -2.93 -5.77 11.23
N ILE A 185 -2.09 -6.31 12.09
CA ILE A 185 -0.70 -5.87 12.20
C ILE A 185 0.23 -6.82 11.45
N PRO A 186 1.40 -6.34 10.98
CA PRO A 186 2.32 -7.19 10.22
C PRO A 186 2.79 -8.42 11.02
N PRO A 187 2.87 -9.61 10.37
CA PRO A 187 3.26 -10.86 11.04
C PRO A 187 4.64 -10.81 11.72
N TYR A 188 5.59 -10.05 11.15
CA TYR A 188 6.95 -9.92 11.70
C TYR A 188 7.01 -9.20 13.06
N LEU A 189 5.94 -8.51 13.47
CA LEU A 189 5.85 -7.95 14.82
C LEU A 189 5.77 -9.05 15.88
N ASN A 190 5.37 -10.27 15.49
CA ASN A 190 5.33 -11.47 16.32
C ASN A 190 4.66 -11.26 17.69
N ARG A 191 3.55 -10.52 17.69
CA ARG A 191 2.70 -10.24 18.85
C ARG A 191 1.24 -10.16 18.42
N LYS A 192 0.35 -10.20 19.39
CA LYS A 192 -1.08 -9.95 19.14
C LYS A 192 -1.34 -8.46 18.95
N THR A 193 -2.42 -8.15 18.24
CA THR A 193 -2.95 -6.80 18.12
C THR A 193 -3.45 -6.32 19.49
N GLU A 194 -3.15 -5.07 19.82
CA GLU A 194 -3.61 -4.39 21.03
C GLU A 194 -4.56 -3.25 20.66
N GLU A 195 -5.37 -2.79 21.63
CA GLU A 195 -6.29 -1.66 21.41
C GLU A 195 -5.56 -0.40 20.95
N SER A 196 -4.35 -0.17 21.47
CA SER A 196 -3.49 0.94 21.07
C SER A 196 -3.12 0.94 19.58
N ASP A 197 -3.08 -0.24 18.92
CA ASP A 197 -2.75 -0.34 17.49
C ASP A 197 -3.80 0.34 16.62
N LYS A 198 -5.06 0.43 17.06
CA LYS A 198 -6.11 1.17 16.32
C LYS A 198 -5.75 2.62 16.08
N THR A 199 -4.94 3.20 16.94
CA THR A 199 -4.46 4.58 16.83
C THR A 199 -3.00 4.64 16.34
N THR A 200 -2.13 3.78 16.88
CA THR A 200 -0.69 3.86 16.59
C THR A 200 -0.31 3.30 15.22
N TYR A 201 -1.11 2.36 14.67
CA TYR A 201 -0.92 1.83 13.31
C TYR A 201 -1.75 2.60 12.27
N GLN A 202 -1.89 3.92 12.48
CA GLN A 202 -2.54 4.87 11.57
C GLN A 202 -1.67 6.12 11.43
N THR A 203 -1.68 6.71 10.23
CA THR A 203 -1.08 8.03 10.02
C THR A 203 -2.02 9.14 10.51
N VAL A 204 -1.47 10.29 10.92
CA VAL A 204 -2.27 11.44 11.37
C VAL A 204 -3.13 12.06 10.26
N TYR A 205 -2.80 11.78 9.01
CA TYR A 205 -3.50 12.27 7.82
C TYR A 205 -4.36 11.19 7.13
N SER A 206 -4.51 10.01 7.72
CA SER A 206 -5.33 8.93 7.14
C SER A 206 -6.81 9.31 7.12
N LYS A 207 -7.46 9.14 5.95
CA LYS A 207 -8.86 9.54 5.71
C LYS A 207 -9.68 8.43 5.07
N ILE A 208 -9.16 7.82 4.01
CA ILE A 208 -9.91 6.91 3.14
C ILE A 208 -9.74 5.48 3.65
N LYS A 209 -10.81 4.89 4.17
CA LYS A 209 -10.84 3.49 4.64
C LYS A 209 -10.63 2.53 3.47
N GLY A 210 -9.93 1.41 3.69
CA GLY A 210 -9.78 0.35 2.68
C GLY A 210 -8.44 -0.36 2.65
N SER A 211 -7.43 0.13 3.37
CA SER A 211 -6.14 -0.56 3.46
C SER A 211 -6.13 -1.60 4.56
N VAL A 212 -5.45 -2.72 4.34
CA VAL A 212 -5.15 -3.73 5.37
C VAL A 212 -3.77 -3.53 6.00
N ALA A 213 -2.94 -2.67 5.42
CA ALA A 213 -1.66 -2.25 6.00
C ALA A 213 -1.52 -0.73 5.98
N ALA A 214 -0.89 -0.17 7.02
CA ALA A 214 -0.60 1.25 7.08
C ALA A 214 0.51 1.64 6.09
N PRO A 215 0.48 2.86 5.51
CA PRO A 215 1.62 3.45 4.83
C PRO A 215 2.66 3.87 5.89
N THR A 216 3.48 2.90 6.33
CA THR A 216 4.25 2.95 7.59
C THR A 216 5.28 4.07 7.65
N ALA A 217 5.81 4.54 6.51
CA ALA A 217 6.67 5.73 6.46
C ALA A 217 5.95 7.00 6.95
N GLY A 218 4.62 7.02 6.88
CA GLY A 218 3.79 8.10 7.39
C GLY A 218 3.58 8.09 8.89
N LEU A 219 3.91 6.99 9.58
CA LEU A 219 3.69 6.86 11.03
C LEU A 219 4.57 7.80 11.86
N HIS A 220 5.67 8.29 11.31
CA HIS A 220 6.57 9.24 11.98
C HIS A 220 6.01 10.66 12.03
N PHE A 221 5.11 11.02 11.11
CA PHE A 221 4.56 12.36 11.04
C PHE A 221 3.60 12.64 12.19
N THR A 222 3.71 13.86 12.71
CA THR A 222 2.80 14.46 13.68
C THR A 222 2.22 15.75 13.10
N ASP A 223 1.16 16.27 13.70
CA ASP A 223 0.61 17.59 13.31
C ASP A 223 1.66 18.70 13.44
N ALA A 224 2.61 18.57 14.38
CA ALA A 224 3.71 19.50 14.53
C ALA A 224 4.65 19.48 13.31
N VAL A 225 5.09 18.29 12.89
CA VAL A 225 5.94 18.12 11.69
C VAL A 225 5.21 18.59 10.44
N LEU A 226 3.91 18.31 10.29
CA LEU A 226 3.13 18.79 9.14
C LEU A 226 3.06 20.32 9.09
N LYS A 227 2.85 20.98 10.23
CA LYS A 227 2.87 22.46 10.32
C LYS A 227 4.26 23.03 10.03
N ASP A 228 5.31 22.34 10.45
CA ASP A 228 6.68 22.76 10.21
C ASP A 228 7.05 22.63 8.71
N LEU A 229 6.59 21.58 8.04
CA LEU A 229 6.68 21.46 6.58
C LEU A 229 6.02 22.66 5.87
N ASP A 230 4.79 23.03 6.29
CA ASP A 230 4.08 24.18 5.73
C ASP A 230 4.87 25.48 5.97
N ALA A 231 5.44 25.66 7.17
CA ALA A 231 6.27 26.82 7.51
C ALA A 231 7.57 26.91 6.70
N HIS A 232 8.14 25.76 6.30
CA HIS A 232 9.29 25.68 5.40
C HIS A 232 8.93 25.80 3.92
N GLY A 233 7.63 26.05 3.60
CA GLY A 233 7.16 26.23 2.22
C GLY A 233 7.12 24.93 1.42
N ILE A 234 6.98 23.79 2.06
CA ILE A 234 6.78 22.50 1.40
C ILE A 234 5.30 22.36 1.06
N ASP A 235 4.98 22.24 -0.23
CA ASP A 235 3.62 21.92 -0.68
C ASP A 235 3.33 20.46 -0.41
N ARG A 236 2.09 20.14 0.01
CA ARG A 236 1.66 18.81 0.35
C ARG A 236 0.47 18.38 -0.49
N GLU A 237 0.44 17.13 -0.91
CA GLU A 237 -0.70 16.56 -1.61
C GLU A 237 -0.86 15.08 -1.25
N GLU A 238 -2.07 14.57 -1.45
CA GLU A 238 -2.46 13.22 -1.08
C GLU A 238 -2.85 12.41 -2.31
N VAL A 239 -2.49 11.14 -2.29
CA VAL A 239 -2.99 10.11 -3.19
C VAL A 239 -3.58 8.98 -2.37
N THR A 240 -4.41 8.15 -2.98
CA THR A 240 -4.97 6.96 -2.34
C THR A 240 -4.41 5.72 -3.02
N LEU A 241 -3.81 4.82 -2.26
CA LEU A 241 -3.51 3.47 -2.71
C LEU A 241 -3.97 2.52 -1.61
N HIS A 242 -4.90 1.64 -1.93
CA HIS A 242 -5.41 0.62 -1.01
C HIS A 242 -4.41 -0.54 -0.94
N VAL A 243 -3.68 -0.59 0.19
CA VAL A 243 -2.67 -1.62 0.42
C VAL A 243 -3.35 -2.94 0.76
N GLY A 244 -3.16 -3.93 -0.10
CA GLY A 244 -3.64 -5.29 0.14
C GLY A 244 -2.73 -6.08 1.11
N ALA A 245 -3.26 -7.18 1.68
CA ALA A 245 -2.50 -8.04 2.59
C ALA A 245 -1.32 -8.76 1.91
N GLY A 246 -1.25 -8.72 0.59
CA GLY A 246 -0.13 -9.23 -0.18
C GLY A 246 1.23 -8.62 0.17
N THR A 247 1.22 -7.37 0.64
CA THR A 247 2.43 -6.65 1.08
C THR A 247 3.18 -7.37 2.21
N PHE A 248 2.51 -8.23 2.96
CA PHE A 248 3.14 -9.01 4.02
C PHE A 248 3.74 -10.35 3.55
N LYS A 249 3.54 -10.74 2.28
CA LYS A 249 4.05 -12.00 1.76
C LYS A 249 5.51 -11.83 1.32
N PRO A 250 6.44 -12.66 1.82
CA PRO A 250 7.82 -12.63 1.34
C PRO A 250 7.91 -13.15 -0.09
N VAL A 251 8.92 -12.72 -0.83
CA VAL A 251 9.27 -13.29 -2.13
C VAL A 251 9.77 -14.72 -1.91
N LYS A 252 9.15 -15.69 -2.59
CA LYS A 252 9.48 -17.12 -2.45
C LYS A 252 10.23 -17.68 -3.67
N SER A 253 10.19 -16.96 -4.79
CA SER A 253 10.91 -17.34 -6.02
C SER A 253 12.41 -17.08 -5.89
N LEU A 254 13.24 -17.83 -6.63
CA LEU A 254 14.67 -17.59 -6.69
C LEU A 254 14.98 -16.27 -7.42
N GLU A 255 14.29 -16.03 -8.52
CA GLU A 255 14.38 -14.83 -9.33
C GLU A 255 13.07 -14.04 -9.24
N ILE A 256 13.15 -12.72 -9.40
CA ILE A 256 11.98 -11.86 -9.23
C ILE A 256 10.91 -12.06 -10.32
N GLU A 257 11.26 -12.61 -11.48
CA GLU A 257 10.30 -12.96 -12.51
C GLU A 257 9.22 -13.94 -12.01
N GLY A 258 9.61 -14.89 -11.16
CA GLY A 258 8.69 -15.86 -10.56
C GLY A 258 7.81 -15.31 -9.44
N HIS A 259 8.00 -14.04 -9.04
CA HIS A 259 7.18 -13.38 -8.02
C HIS A 259 6.04 -12.62 -8.67
N GLN A 260 4.81 -12.90 -8.28
CA GLN A 260 3.63 -12.18 -8.74
C GLN A 260 3.29 -11.05 -7.77
N MET A 261 3.33 -9.82 -8.27
CA MET A 261 2.86 -8.65 -7.52
C MET A 261 1.34 -8.65 -7.40
N HIS A 262 0.84 -8.19 -6.27
CA HIS A 262 -0.59 -7.98 -6.08
C HIS A 262 -1.06 -6.72 -6.79
N THR A 263 -2.30 -6.76 -7.29
CA THR A 263 -2.99 -5.56 -7.76
C THR A 263 -3.33 -4.68 -6.58
N GLU A 264 -3.02 -3.40 -6.66
CA GLU A 264 -3.41 -2.38 -5.69
C GLU A 264 -4.20 -1.29 -6.41
N TYR A 265 -5.36 -0.94 -5.85
CA TYR A 265 -6.24 0.08 -6.41
C TYR A 265 -5.77 1.46 -5.97
N ILE A 266 -5.76 2.39 -6.94
CA ILE A 266 -5.33 3.76 -6.73
C ILE A 266 -6.43 4.74 -7.11
N VAL A 267 -6.49 5.84 -6.36
CA VAL A 267 -7.31 7.00 -6.70
C VAL A 267 -6.45 8.26 -6.63
N VAL A 268 -6.44 9.02 -7.73
CA VAL A 268 -5.67 10.26 -7.82
C VAL A 268 -6.58 11.37 -8.34
N HIS A 269 -6.82 12.37 -7.51
CA HIS A 269 -7.66 13.50 -7.88
C HIS A 269 -7.02 14.38 -8.94
N ARG A 270 -7.84 14.99 -9.79
CA ARG A 270 -7.42 15.94 -10.82
C ARG A 270 -6.50 17.04 -10.26
N ARG A 271 -6.85 17.61 -9.11
CA ARG A 271 -6.03 18.64 -8.43
C ARG A 271 -4.63 18.15 -8.09
N SER A 272 -4.46 16.86 -7.76
CA SER A 272 -3.15 16.27 -7.45
C SER A 272 -2.29 16.17 -8.71
N LEU A 273 -2.90 15.84 -9.86
CA LEU A 273 -2.23 15.83 -11.17
C LEU A 273 -1.79 17.25 -11.58
N GLU A 274 -2.65 18.25 -11.36
CA GLU A 274 -2.32 19.66 -11.60
C GLU A 274 -1.13 20.14 -10.75
N LYS A 275 -1.08 19.70 -9.48
CA LYS A 275 0.09 19.98 -8.63
C LYS A 275 1.36 19.30 -9.14
N LEU A 276 1.26 18.07 -9.66
CA LEU A 276 2.41 17.40 -10.29
C LEU A 276 2.95 18.23 -11.45
N ILE A 277 2.07 18.73 -12.33
CA ILE A 277 2.45 19.60 -13.44
C ILE A 277 3.11 20.89 -12.92
N LYS A 278 2.49 21.58 -11.94
CA LYS A 278 3.01 22.81 -11.33
C LYS A 278 4.42 22.64 -10.77
N HIS A 279 4.74 21.45 -10.25
CA HIS A 279 6.05 21.11 -9.69
C HIS A 279 6.94 20.33 -10.68
N GLU A 280 6.72 20.48 -12.00
CA GLU A 280 7.51 19.87 -13.06
C GLU A 280 7.65 18.34 -12.93
N CYS A 281 6.65 17.69 -12.37
CA CYS A 281 6.67 16.25 -12.05
C CYS A 281 7.90 15.83 -11.24
N ARG A 282 8.29 16.64 -10.24
CA ARG A 282 9.40 16.39 -9.33
C ARG A 282 8.90 16.39 -7.90
N VAL A 283 8.83 15.21 -7.28
CA VAL A 283 8.20 15.06 -5.97
C VAL A 283 9.07 14.34 -4.96
N ILE A 284 8.73 14.55 -3.69
CA ILE A 284 9.18 13.78 -2.54
C ILE A 284 8.07 12.80 -2.21
N ALA A 285 8.33 11.50 -2.32
CA ALA A 285 7.35 10.49 -1.95
C ALA A 285 7.50 10.08 -0.48
N VAL A 286 6.39 9.97 0.23
CA VAL A 286 6.35 9.40 1.58
C VAL A 286 5.84 7.96 1.48
N GLY A 287 6.77 7.02 1.65
CA GLY A 287 6.53 5.59 1.57
C GLY A 287 6.52 5.02 0.15
N THR A 288 6.77 3.72 0.09
CA THR A 288 6.83 2.95 -1.15
C THR A 288 5.48 2.87 -1.86
N THR A 289 4.37 2.99 -1.15
CA THR A 289 3.01 3.07 -1.72
C THR A 289 2.82 4.34 -2.53
N SER A 290 3.26 5.50 -2.02
CA SER A 290 3.24 6.75 -2.77
C SER A 290 4.14 6.69 -4.01
N VAL A 291 5.34 6.06 -3.88
CA VAL A 291 6.22 5.82 -5.04
C VAL A 291 5.49 5.02 -6.12
N ARG A 292 4.90 3.88 -5.75
CA ARG A 292 4.23 3.01 -6.72
C ARG A 292 3.05 3.69 -7.40
N THR A 293 2.27 4.48 -6.66
CA THR A 293 1.19 5.28 -7.24
C THR A 293 1.74 6.29 -8.25
N ILE A 294 2.67 7.13 -7.83
CA ILE A 294 3.17 8.25 -8.65
C ILE A 294 3.92 7.76 -9.88
N GLU A 295 4.76 6.74 -9.76
CA GLU A 295 5.47 6.18 -10.90
C GLU A 295 4.52 5.45 -11.87
N SER A 296 3.42 4.86 -11.38
CA SER A 296 2.38 4.24 -12.23
C SER A 296 1.65 5.26 -13.09
N LEU A 297 1.43 6.48 -12.60
CA LEU A 297 0.79 7.55 -13.39
C LEU A 297 1.53 7.84 -14.69
N TYR A 298 2.86 7.73 -14.69
CA TYR A 298 3.65 7.90 -15.91
C TYR A 298 3.22 6.89 -16.99
N TYR A 299 3.11 5.62 -16.65
CA TYR A 299 2.74 4.55 -17.60
C TYR A 299 1.28 4.65 -18.05
N MET A 300 0.37 5.06 -17.16
CA MET A 300 -1.03 5.33 -17.51
C MET A 300 -1.14 6.48 -18.53
N GLY A 301 -0.39 7.56 -18.31
CA GLY A 301 -0.34 8.68 -19.25
C GLY A 301 0.28 8.30 -20.59
N VAL A 302 1.34 7.48 -20.59
CA VAL A 302 1.92 6.90 -21.81
C VAL A 302 0.89 6.07 -22.57
N HIS A 303 0.13 5.24 -21.85
CA HIS A 303 -0.94 4.43 -22.45
C HIS A 303 -1.99 5.31 -23.14
N LEU A 304 -2.46 6.36 -22.48
CA LEU A 304 -3.44 7.32 -23.04
C LEU A 304 -2.91 8.07 -24.26
N LEU A 305 -1.62 8.39 -24.31
CA LEU A 305 -1.01 9.03 -25.48
C LEU A 305 -0.94 8.09 -26.69
N LYS A 306 -0.74 6.79 -26.46
CA LYS A 306 -0.69 5.76 -27.50
C LYS A 306 -2.09 5.28 -27.92
N HIS A 307 -3.04 5.30 -26.98
CA HIS A 307 -4.41 4.81 -27.14
C HIS A 307 -5.41 5.86 -26.64
N PRO A 308 -5.67 6.93 -27.40
CA PRO A 308 -6.56 8.02 -26.97
C PRO A 308 -8.00 7.59 -26.71
N GLU A 309 -8.42 6.43 -27.25
CA GLU A 309 -9.73 5.81 -27.07
C GLU A 309 -9.84 4.95 -25.81
N ALA A 310 -8.72 4.72 -25.09
CA ALA A 310 -8.69 3.89 -23.89
C ALA A 310 -9.68 4.39 -22.83
N ASN A 311 -10.29 3.46 -22.13
CA ASN A 311 -11.17 3.72 -20.99
C ASN A 311 -10.42 3.46 -19.65
N GLU A 312 -11.10 3.65 -18.54
CA GLU A 312 -10.50 3.54 -17.20
C GLU A 312 -9.98 2.12 -16.89
N GLU A 313 -10.66 1.08 -17.41
CA GLU A 313 -10.26 -0.32 -17.21
C GLU A 313 -8.95 -0.66 -17.94
N ASP A 314 -8.64 0.06 -19.02
CA ASP A 314 -7.43 -0.12 -19.81
C ASP A 314 -6.19 0.51 -19.16
N LEU A 315 -6.37 1.35 -18.14
CA LEU A 315 -5.28 2.10 -17.50
C LEU A 315 -4.52 1.33 -16.41
N HIS A 316 -4.80 0.04 -16.25
CA HIS A 316 -4.04 -0.83 -15.34
C HIS A 316 -2.56 -0.88 -15.73
N VAL A 317 -1.66 -0.74 -14.73
CA VAL A 317 -0.22 -0.91 -14.94
C VAL A 317 0.18 -2.33 -14.54
N ASN A 318 0.63 -3.12 -15.52
CA ASN A 318 1.10 -4.48 -15.28
C ASN A 318 2.48 -4.48 -14.60
N GLN A 319 2.81 -5.61 -13.99
CA GLN A 319 4.04 -5.77 -13.22
C GLN A 319 5.30 -5.39 -14.01
N TRP A 320 5.37 -5.77 -15.29
CA TRP A 320 6.58 -5.66 -16.11
C TRP A 320 6.52 -4.53 -17.15
N ASP A 321 5.43 -3.77 -17.22
CA ASP A 321 5.31 -2.63 -18.15
C ASP A 321 6.53 -1.68 -18.12
N PRO A 322 7.13 -1.36 -16.95
CA PRO A 322 8.30 -0.50 -16.92
C PRO A 322 9.50 -0.99 -17.73
N TYR A 323 9.63 -2.29 -17.91
CA TYR A 323 10.79 -2.93 -18.53
C TYR A 323 10.48 -3.47 -19.93
N GLU A 324 9.20 -3.61 -20.29
CA GLU A 324 8.75 -4.08 -21.58
C GLU A 324 8.41 -2.93 -22.53
N LEU A 325 7.97 -1.78 -21.99
CA LEU A 325 7.62 -0.60 -22.79
C LEU A 325 8.81 0.29 -23.14
N SER A 326 9.94 0.16 -22.44
CA SER A 326 11.13 0.95 -22.72
C SER A 326 12.40 0.13 -22.55
N GLU A 327 13.34 0.29 -23.49
CA GLU A 327 14.69 -0.24 -23.34
C GLU A 327 15.41 0.43 -22.17
N ASP A 328 16.10 -0.36 -21.34
CA ASP A 328 16.88 0.11 -20.18
C ASP A 328 16.12 0.95 -19.14
N GLY A 329 14.79 0.79 -19.03
CA GLY A 329 13.97 1.49 -18.04
C GLY A 329 13.91 3.01 -18.20
N ASN A 330 14.28 3.53 -19.37
CA ASN A 330 14.24 4.95 -19.74
C ASN A 330 12.82 5.47 -20.00
N LEU A 331 12.72 6.66 -20.59
CA LEU A 331 11.43 7.20 -21.05
C LEU A 331 10.90 6.34 -22.21
N VAL A 332 9.62 6.04 -22.17
CA VAL A 332 8.94 5.32 -23.26
C VAL A 332 8.83 6.27 -24.46
N ASP A 333 9.47 5.93 -25.58
CA ASP A 333 9.44 6.71 -26.84
C ASP A 333 9.73 8.20 -26.65
N GLY A 334 10.52 8.57 -25.63
CA GLY A 334 10.86 9.95 -25.30
C GLY A 334 9.71 10.76 -24.66
N ILE A 335 8.60 10.15 -24.31
CA ILE A 335 7.47 10.80 -23.63
C ILE A 335 7.92 11.26 -22.24
N THR A 336 7.83 12.55 -21.98
CA THR A 336 8.20 13.13 -20.69
C THR A 336 7.13 12.90 -19.61
N PRO A 337 7.49 12.93 -18.33
CA PRO A 337 6.50 12.85 -17.24
C PRO A 337 5.41 13.93 -17.35
N MET A 338 5.77 15.15 -17.76
CA MET A 338 4.81 16.24 -17.96
C MET A 338 3.76 15.90 -19.03
N GLN A 339 4.20 15.35 -20.17
CA GLN A 339 3.28 14.92 -21.22
C GLN A 339 2.36 13.79 -20.75
N ALA A 340 2.91 12.82 -20.03
CA ALA A 340 2.13 11.71 -19.50
C ALA A 340 1.06 12.18 -18.49
N ILE A 341 1.43 13.02 -17.53
CA ILE A 341 0.47 13.55 -16.55
C ILE A 341 -0.57 14.46 -17.22
N GLN A 342 -0.17 15.28 -18.19
CA GLN A 342 -1.12 16.09 -18.96
C GLN A 342 -2.16 15.22 -19.70
N ALA A 343 -1.72 14.10 -20.29
CA ALA A 343 -2.64 13.18 -20.95
C ALA A 343 -3.71 12.60 -20.00
N ILE A 344 -3.36 12.35 -18.74
CA ILE A 344 -4.32 11.92 -17.73
C ILE A 344 -5.32 13.06 -17.42
N ILE A 345 -4.83 14.30 -17.26
CA ILE A 345 -5.72 15.47 -17.03
C ILE A 345 -6.69 15.62 -18.20
N ASP A 346 -6.19 15.56 -19.44
CA ASP A 346 -7.00 15.66 -20.66
C ASP A 346 -8.04 14.52 -20.76
N TYR A 347 -7.68 13.32 -20.30
CA TYR A 347 -8.60 12.19 -20.19
C TYR A 347 -9.72 12.47 -19.18
N LEU A 348 -9.39 12.96 -17.99
CA LEU A 348 -10.39 13.31 -16.98
C LEU A 348 -11.34 14.42 -17.47
N ASP A 349 -10.80 15.45 -18.13
CA ASP A 349 -11.58 16.56 -18.68
C ASP A 349 -12.56 16.09 -19.76
N ARG A 350 -12.11 15.22 -20.70
CA ARG A 350 -12.97 14.66 -21.75
C ARG A 350 -14.12 13.83 -21.21
N ASN A 351 -13.89 13.16 -20.09
CA ASN A 351 -14.88 12.25 -19.50
C ASN A 351 -15.66 12.89 -18.33
N GLY A 352 -15.37 14.15 -17.98
CA GLY A 352 -16.03 14.85 -16.86
C GLY A 352 -15.75 14.21 -15.51
N LEU A 353 -14.54 13.69 -15.30
CA LEU A 353 -14.11 12.97 -14.09
C LEU A 353 -13.27 13.90 -13.19
N GLU A 354 -13.51 13.82 -11.88
CA GLU A 354 -12.78 14.58 -10.86
C GLU A 354 -11.55 13.81 -10.31
N ALA A 355 -11.48 12.51 -10.56
CA ALA A 355 -10.37 11.65 -10.15
C ALA A 355 -10.15 10.51 -11.14
N LEU A 356 -8.91 10.06 -11.23
CA LEU A 356 -8.52 8.81 -11.89
C LEU A 356 -8.70 7.67 -10.90
N HIS A 357 -9.49 6.67 -11.27
CA HIS A 357 -9.61 5.38 -10.59
C HIS A 357 -8.90 4.34 -11.44
N SER A 358 -7.90 3.68 -10.90
CA SER A 358 -7.16 2.66 -11.65
C SER A 358 -6.50 1.66 -10.69
N SER A 359 -5.60 0.86 -11.21
CA SER A 359 -4.88 -0.12 -10.40
C SER A 359 -3.45 -0.34 -10.92
N THR A 360 -2.60 -0.87 -10.05
CA THR A 360 -1.21 -1.13 -10.40
C THR A 360 -0.71 -2.44 -9.80
N GLN A 361 0.13 -3.13 -10.58
CA GLN A 361 0.97 -4.23 -10.14
C GLN A 361 2.45 -3.87 -10.28
N ILE A 362 2.78 -2.61 -10.54
CA ILE A 362 4.15 -2.18 -10.85
C ILE A 362 5.17 -2.79 -9.88
N ILE A 363 6.21 -3.42 -10.42
CA ILE A 363 7.41 -3.80 -9.68
C ILE A 363 8.51 -2.78 -9.99
N ILE A 364 9.13 -2.25 -8.96
CA ILE A 364 10.28 -1.35 -9.08
C ILE A 364 11.50 -2.08 -8.52
N ALA A 365 12.48 -2.33 -9.37
CA ALA A 365 13.66 -3.10 -9.05
C ALA A 365 14.90 -2.48 -9.73
N PRO A 366 16.12 -2.84 -9.35
CA PRO A 366 17.35 -2.35 -9.99
C PRO A 366 17.30 -2.42 -11.52
N GLY A 367 17.68 -1.32 -12.16
CA GLY A 367 17.48 -1.08 -13.59
C GLY A 367 16.33 -0.09 -13.89
N TYR A 368 15.40 0.12 -12.95
CA TYR A 368 14.35 1.11 -13.08
C TYR A 368 14.89 2.54 -12.98
N GLN A 369 14.49 3.40 -13.91
CA GLN A 369 14.78 4.84 -13.87
C GLN A 369 13.54 5.60 -13.40
N TYR A 370 13.63 6.21 -12.23
CA TYR A 370 12.53 7.00 -11.65
C TYR A 370 12.17 8.21 -12.50
N LYS A 371 10.90 8.35 -12.86
CA LYS A 371 10.38 9.40 -13.73
C LYS A 371 10.02 10.66 -12.93
N ILE A 372 9.27 10.49 -11.86
CA ILE A 372 8.62 11.57 -11.12
C ILE A 372 9.23 11.73 -9.71
N VAL A 373 9.45 10.62 -9.00
CA VAL A 373 9.98 10.67 -7.63
C VAL A 373 11.46 11.01 -7.62
N LYS A 374 11.83 12.07 -6.89
CA LYS A 374 13.22 12.57 -6.79
C LYS A 374 13.81 12.46 -5.39
N MET A 375 12.98 12.37 -4.37
CA MET A 375 13.35 12.11 -2.98
C MET A 375 12.36 11.12 -2.38
N LEU A 376 12.82 10.31 -1.43
CA LEU A 376 12.00 9.29 -0.79
C LEU A 376 12.19 9.32 0.72
N VAL A 377 11.07 9.47 1.44
CA VAL A 377 10.99 9.21 2.89
C VAL A 377 10.43 7.81 3.07
N THR A 378 11.17 6.90 3.71
CA THR A 378 10.73 5.51 3.88
C THR A 378 11.30 4.89 5.14
N ASN A 379 10.73 3.77 5.57
CA ASN A 379 11.27 2.91 6.63
C ASN A 379 12.32 1.94 6.07
N PHE A 380 13.01 1.20 6.96
CA PHE A 380 13.83 0.07 6.57
C PHE A 380 12.95 -1.17 6.32
N HIS A 381 13.24 -1.88 5.25
CA HIS A 381 12.42 -2.99 4.76
C HIS A 381 13.07 -4.34 5.06
N GLN A 382 12.24 -5.40 5.05
CA GLN A 382 12.72 -6.77 5.26
C GLN A 382 13.76 -7.18 4.20
N PRO A 383 14.72 -8.05 4.57
CA PRO A 383 15.57 -8.72 3.60
C PRO A 383 14.72 -9.52 2.60
N GLN A 384 15.22 -9.66 1.38
CA GLN A 384 14.59 -10.43 0.30
C GLN A 384 13.15 -9.98 -0.01
N SER A 385 12.88 -8.67 0.07
CA SER A 385 11.57 -8.09 -0.23
C SER A 385 11.59 -7.21 -1.48
N THR A 386 10.44 -7.14 -2.16
CA THR A 386 10.25 -6.22 -3.30
C THR A 386 10.44 -4.76 -2.92
N LEU A 387 10.19 -4.41 -1.65
CA LEU A 387 10.38 -3.06 -1.14
C LEU A 387 11.88 -2.70 -1.02
N LEU A 388 12.72 -3.67 -0.66
CA LEU A 388 14.17 -3.47 -0.67
C LEU A 388 14.71 -3.32 -2.11
N LEU A 389 14.13 -4.04 -3.09
CA LEU A 389 14.47 -3.86 -4.51
C LEU A 389 14.14 -2.42 -4.97
N LEU A 390 12.97 -1.89 -4.58
CA LEU A 390 12.56 -0.51 -4.88
C LEU A 390 13.56 0.50 -4.31
N VAL A 391 13.95 0.35 -3.05
CA VAL A 391 14.96 1.21 -2.40
C VAL A 391 16.31 1.07 -3.09
N SER A 392 16.72 -0.15 -3.43
CA SER A 392 17.99 -0.38 -4.14
C SER A 392 18.01 0.29 -5.53
N ALA A 393 16.88 0.21 -6.26
CA ALA A 393 16.73 0.93 -7.53
C ALA A 393 16.87 2.45 -7.33
N PHE A 394 16.23 2.99 -6.27
CA PHE A 394 16.28 4.41 -5.96
C PHE A 394 17.70 4.89 -5.62
N LEU A 395 18.44 4.11 -4.86
CA LEU A 395 19.82 4.38 -4.45
C LEU A 395 20.88 3.97 -5.48
N LYS A 396 20.47 3.51 -6.68
CA LYS A 396 21.38 3.03 -7.74
C LYS A 396 22.39 1.98 -7.26
N GLY A 397 21.96 1.13 -6.32
CA GLY A 397 22.75 0.04 -5.76
C GLY A 397 23.36 0.29 -4.37
N ASP A 398 23.38 1.53 -3.86
CA ASP A 398 24.00 1.88 -2.57
C ASP A 398 23.18 1.44 -1.34
N TRP A 399 22.15 0.62 -1.51
CA TRP A 399 21.29 0.18 -0.41
C TRP A 399 22.07 -0.49 0.73
N LYS A 400 23.10 -1.27 0.44
CA LYS A 400 23.93 -1.95 1.47
C LYS A 400 24.59 -0.93 2.38
N LYS A 401 25.17 0.13 1.84
CA LYS A 401 25.78 1.22 2.61
C LYS A 401 24.80 1.85 3.59
N VAL A 402 23.55 2.08 3.16
CA VAL A 402 22.49 2.65 4.00
C VAL A 402 22.09 1.67 5.11
N TYR A 403 21.90 0.39 4.79
CA TYR A 403 21.46 -0.63 5.74
C TYR A 403 22.56 -1.02 6.72
N ASP A 404 23.83 -1.12 6.27
CA ASP A 404 24.98 -1.36 7.15
C ASP A 404 25.18 -0.22 8.14
N TYR A 405 25.01 1.04 7.69
CA TYR A 405 25.03 2.19 8.57
C TYR A 405 23.92 2.10 9.63
N ALA A 406 22.68 1.81 9.20
CA ALA A 406 21.54 1.70 10.11
C ALA A 406 21.74 0.60 11.17
N LEU A 407 22.24 -0.57 10.76
CA LEU A 407 22.52 -1.68 11.68
C LEU A 407 23.63 -1.34 12.68
N SER A 408 24.69 -0.63 12.25
CA SER A 408 25.82 -0.25 13.11
C SER A 408 25.54 0.95 14.02
N HIS A 409 24.49 1.73 13.77
CA HIS A 409 24.12 2.94 14.53
C HIS A 409 22.79 2.79 15.29
N ASP A 410 22.42 1.58 15.65
CA ASP A 410 21.28 1.27 16.52
C ASP A 410 19.93 1.78 15.99
N PHE A 411 19.73 1.81 14.66
CA PHE A 411 18.41 2.04 14.09
C PHE A 411 17.49 0.85 14.32
N ARG A 412 16.21 1.14 14.46
CA ARG A 412 15.14 0.16 14.55
C ARG A 412 14.50 -0.02 13.17
N PHE A 413 14.02 -1.20 12.88
CA PHE A 413 13.59 -1.62 11.56
C PHE A 413 12.09 -1.86 11.47
N LEU A 414 11.58 -1.86 10.24
CA LEU A 414 10.23 -2.17 9.83
C LEU A 414 9.18 -1.14 10.26
N SER A 415 7.90 -1.54 10.41
CA SER A 415 6.75 -0.62 10.52
C SER A 415 6.84 0.43 11.62
N TYR A 416 7.27 0.04 12.80
CA TYR A 416 7.43 0.94 13.96
C TYR A 416 8.89 1.36 14.20
N GLY A 417 9.75 1.02 13.27
CA GLY A 417 11.17 1.35 13.29
C GLY A 417 11.45 2.83 13.06
N ASP A 418 12.65 3.12 12.62
CA ASP A 418 13.11 4.47 12.33
C ASP A 418 12.95 4.76 10.83
N SER A 419 13.15 6.00 10.43
CA SER A 419 12.93 6.48 9.07
C SER A 419 14.24 6.76 8.34
N SER A 420 14.16 6.83 7.02
CA SER A 420 15.24 7.33 6.16
C SER A 420 14.72 8.37 5.17
N LEU A 421 15.53 9.39 4.91
CA LEU A 421 15.39 10.33 3.80
C LEU A 421 16.47 10.01 2.77
N LEU A 422 16.04 9.63 1.58
CA LEU A 422 16.92 9.23 0.49
C LEU A 422 16.93 10.29 -0.61
N ILE A 423 18.11 10.82 -0.91
CA ILE A 423 18.41 11.84 -1.94
C ILE A 423 19.56 11.30 -2.79
N PRO A 424 19.29 10.54 -3.88
CA PRO A 424 20.30 9.86 -4.68
C PRO A 424 21.18 10.77 -5.55
#